data_3001c192e525891d0daa9a3c00f0ac6b
#
_entry.id   3001c192e525891d0daa9a3c00f0ac6b
#
_cell.length_a   1.000
_cell.length_b   1.000
_cell.length_c   1.000
_cell.angle_alpha   90.00
_cell.angle_beta   90.00
_cell.angle_gamma   90.00
#
_symmetry.space_group_name_H-M   'P 1'
#
loop_
_entity.id
_entity.type
_entity.pdbx_description
1 polymer ?
#
loop_
_entity_poly.entity_id
_entity_poly.type
_entity_poly.pdbx_seq_one_letter_code
_entity_poly.pdbx_strand_id
1 'polypeptide(L)'
;MDVRYPIGKLQVPEKVTLENIEEWLKEIATYTTRLRETVGSLNEEELSKTYRDGSWTVRQLVHHIADSQLNMYQRLKLALTDENPTVPAFDEEKWAILPDTKLPVETSIKMLEGINERILFLGSTLSEDQLDRSFMHQKNGKITVATKVAKLAWHEEHHLAHIQIALEK
;
A
#
# COMPACT_ATOMS: atom_id res chain seq x y z
N MET A 1 -0.58 2.25 22.98
CA MET A 1 -0.71 2.30 21.50
C MET A 1 -1.01 0.89 21.00
N ASP A 2 -2.02 0.69 20.14
CA ASP A 2 -2.25 -0.62 19.51
C ASP A 2 -1.30 -0.77 18.32
N VAL A 3 -0.26 -1.58 18.49
CA VAL A 3 0.77 -1.79 17.46
C VAL A 3 0.23 -2.41 16.15
N ARG A 4 -1.01 -2.93 16.16
CA ARG A 4 -1.67 -3.41 14.94
C ARG A 4 -2.17 -2.27 14.06
N TYR A 5 -2.37 -1.09 14.64
CA TYR A 5 -2.81 0.12 13.95
C TYR A 5 -1.98 1.32 14.42
N PRO A 6 -0.67 1.34 14.11
CA PRO A 6 0.25 2.33 14.68
C PRO A 6 -0.09 3.77 14.30
N ILE A 7 -0.72 3.96 13.14
CA ILE A 7 -1.21 5.27 12.65
C ILE A 7 -2.74 5.39 12.69
N GLY A 8 -3.41 4.48 13.41
CA GLY A 8 -4.87 4.40 13.42
C GLY A 8 -5.45 3.68 12.20
N LYS A 9 -6.77 3.52 12.19
CA LYS A 9 -7.50 2.94 11.05
C LYS A 9 -7.67 3.99 9.95
N LEU A 10 -7.77 3.51 8.70
CA LEU A 10 -8.06 4.38 7.56
C LEU A 10 -9.32 5.21 7.83
N GLN A 11 -9.20 6.52 7.68
CA GLN A 11 -10.29 7.48 7.73
C GLN A 11 -10.48 8.07 6.33
N VAL A 12 -11.68 7.96 5.79
CA VAL A 12 -12.02 8.54 4.49
C VAL A 12 -13.18 9.51 4.71
N PRO A 13 -13.08 10.77 4.28
CA PRO A 13 -14.18 11.71 4.35
C PRO A 13 -15.43 11.18 3.66
N GLU A 14 -16.61 11.52 4.17
CA GLU A 14 -17.88 11.15 3.54
C GLU A 14 -17.95 11.64 2.08
N LYS A 15 -17.46 12.87 1.84
CA LYS A 15 -17.27 13.43 0.50
C LYS A 15 -15.78 13.69 0.26
N VAL A 16 -15.20 12.91 -0.64
CA VAL A 16 -13.80 13.10 -1.07
C VAL A 16 -13.75 14.15 -2.18
N THR A 17 -12.78 15.04 -2.10
CA THR A 17 -12.50 16.08 -3.10
C THR A 17 -11.20 15.79 -3.85
N LEU A 18 -10.96 16.47 -4.98
CA LEU A 18 -9.69 16.39 -5.68
C LEU A 18 -8.52 16.92 -4.83
N GLU A 19 -8.76 17.84 -3.89
CA GLU A 19 -7.75 18.28 -2.92
C GLU A 19 -7.31 17.14 -1.99
N ASN A 20 -8.26 16.32 -1.51
CA ASN A 20 -7.92 15.13 -0.72
C ASN A 20 -7.07 14.14 -1.54
N ILE A 21 -7.42 13.94 -2.81
CA ILE A 21 -6.62 13.10 -3.72
C ILE A 21 -5.19 13.64 -3.82
N GLU A 22 -5.03 14.95 -4.05
CA GLU A 22 -3.71 15.59 -4.16
C GLU A 22 -2.86 15.42 -2.88
N GLU A 23 -3.48 15.55 -1.69
CA GLU A 23 -2.80 15.33 -0.41
C GLU A 23 -2.27 13.89 -0.28
N TRP A 24 -3.10 12.89 -0.59
CA TRP A 24 -2.69 11.48 -0.56
C TRP A 24 -1.61 11.17 -1.61
N LEU A 25 -1.67 11.77 -2.78
CA LEU A 25 -0.62 11.61 -3.79
C LEU A 25 0.72 12.22 -3.32
N LYS A 26 0.73 13.31 -2.56
CA LYS A 26 1.96 13.87 -1.98
C LYS A 26 2.64 12.89 -1.01
N GLU A 27 1.87 12.16 -0.20
CA GLU A 27 2.40 11.11 0.67
C GLU A 27 3.04 9.98 -0.15
N ILE A 28 2.34 9.48 -1.18
CA ILE A 28 2.83 8.43 -2.09
C ILE A 28 4.11 8.88 -2.81
N ALA A 29 4.20 10.16 -3.20
CA ALA A 29 5.34 10.69 -3.96
C ALA A 29 6.68 10.59 -3.22
N THR A 30 6.67 10.63 -1.89
CA THR A 30 7.89 10.57 -1.07
C THR A 30 8.15 9.18 -0.49
N TYR A 31 7.20 8.27 -0.63
CA TYR A 31 7.21 7.01 0.11
C TYR A 31 8.41 6.12 -0.18
N THR A 32 8.71 5.85 -1.44
CA THR A 32 9.80 4.93 -1.81
C THR A 32 11.18 5.42 -1.38
N THR A 33 11.40 6.74 -1.37
CA THR A 33 12.62 7.35 -0.83
C THR A 33 12.73 7.08 0.66
N ARG A 34 11.68 7.37 1.42
CA ARG A 34 11.64 7.14 2.88
C ARG A 34 11.76 5.66 3.24
N LEU A 35 11.12 4.78 2.48
CA LEU A 35 11.25 3.34 2.66
C LEU A 35 12.70 2.89 2.42
N ARG A 36 13.33 3.31 1.33
CA ARG A 36 14.73 2.98 1.03
C ARG A 36 15.69 3.49 2.10
N GLU A 37 15.51 4.71 2.58
CA GLU A 37 16.29 5.27 3.68
C GLU A 37 16.15 4.43 4.96
N THR A 38 14.95 3.89 5.21
CA THR A 38 14.67 3.08 6.38
C THR A 38 15.26 1.66 6.29
N VAL A 39 15.17 1.01 5.12
CA VAL A 39 15.49 -0.44 5.02
C VAL A 39 16.71 -0.75 4.13
N GLY A 40 17.20 0.21 3.36
CA GLY A 40 18.18 -0.07 2.30
C GLY A 40 19.57 -0.51 2.78
N SER A 41 19.94 -0.22 4.03
CA SER A 41 21.22 -0.59 4.64
C SER A 41 21.11 -1.64 5.75
N LEU A 42 19.93 -2.20 5.98
CA LEU A 42 19.69 -3.18 7.04
C LEU A 42 20.41 -4.51 6.76
N ASN A 43 20.96 -5.11 7.80
CA ASN A 43 21.52 -6.45 7.75
C ASN A 43 20.44 -7.54 7.93
N GLU A 44 20.81 -8.81 7.81
CA GLU A 44 19.88 -9.95 7.90
C GLU A 44 19.20 -10.07 9.27
N GLU A 45 19.87 -9.71 10.34
CA GLU A 45 19.31 -9.69 11.70
C GLU A 45 18.19 -8.64 11.79
N GLU A 46 18.46 -7.43 11.34
CA GLU A 46 17.48 -6.33 11.31
C GLU A 46 16.29 -6.63 10.40
N LEU A 47 16.53 -7.21 9.22
CA LEU A 47 15.48 -7.62 8.29
C LEU A 47 14.61 -8.77 8.83
N SER A 48 15.09 -9.54 9.81
CA SER A 48 14.33 -10.61 10.47
C SER A 48 13.50 -10.15 11.68
N LYS A 49 13.67 -8.91 12.14
CA LYS A 49 12.89 -8.34 13.24
C LYS A 49 11.39 -8.26 12.94
N THR A 50 10.58 -8.34 13.98
CA THR A 50 9.13 -8.25 13.91
C THR A 50 8.59 -7.17 14.84
N TYR A 51 7.50 -6.48 14.44
CA TYR A 51 6.92 -5.43 15.28
C TYR A 51 6.12 -5.99 16.47
N ARG A 52 5.70 -7.26 16.41
CA ARG A 52 5.08 -8.02 17.49
C ARG A 52 5.29 -9.52 17.28
N ASP A 53 5.09 -10.31 18.33
CA ASP A 53 5.20 -11.77 18.24
C ASP A 53 4.23 -12.34 17.19
N GLY A 54 4.76 -13.20 16.32
CA GLY A 54 4.00 -13.85 15.25
C GLY A 54 3.60 -12.94 14.08
N SER A 55 4.08 -11.68 14.05
CA SER A 55 3.89 -10.82 12.87
C SER A 55 4.92 -11.11 11.79
N TRP A 56 4.68 -10.53 10.60
CA TRP A 56 5.67 -10.55 9.53
C TRP A 56 6.98 -9.87 9.94
N THR A 57 8.07 -10.34 9.35
CA THR A 57 9.39 -9.70 9.46
C THR A 57 9.43 -8.40 8.66
N VAL A 58 10.44 -7.57 8.94
CA VAL A 58 10.70 -6.34 8.14
C VAL A 58 10.81 -6.68 6.66
N ARG A 59 11.54 -7.74 6.29
CA ARG A 59 11.65 -8.18 4.90
C ARG A 59 10.29 -8.54 4.29
N GLN A 60 9.48 -9.33 4.99
CA GLN A 60 8.14 -9.69 4.53
C GLN A 60 7.23 -8.48 4.38
N LEU A 61 7.31 -7.51 5.30
CA LEU A 61 6.55 -6.26 5.20
C LEU A 61 6.89 -5.49 3.92
N VAL A 62 8.18 -5.35 3.57
CA VAL A 62 8.58 -4.64 2.34
C VAL A 62 8.02 -5.32 1.09
N HIS A 63 8.12 -6.65 0.99
CA HIS A 63 7.57 -7.39 -0.14
C HIS A 63 6.04 -7.35 -0.17
N HIS A 64 5.38 -7.43 0.99
CA HIS A 64 3.93 -7.29 1.11
C HIS A 64 3.42 -5.90 0.65
N ILE A 65 4.14 -4.84 0.96
CA ILE A 65 3.79 -3.48 0.50
C ILE A 65 3.77 -3.44 -1.03
N ALA A 66 4.77 -4.02 -1.69
CA ALA A 66 4.84 -4.08 -3.15
C ALA A 66 3.70 -4.93 -3.75
N ASP A 67 3.43 -6.10 -3.19
CA ASP A 67 2.34 -6.99 -3.62
C ASP A 67 0.98 -6.30 -3.49
N SER A 68 0.74 -5.63 -2.36
CA SER A 68 -0.51 -4.91 -2.12
C SER A 68 -0.66 -3.71 -3.04
N GLN A 69 0.41 -2.95 -3.26
CA GLN A 69 0.38 -1.77 -4.14
C GLN A 69 0.08 -2.18 -5.59
N LEU A 70 0.67 -3.28 -6.07
CA LEU A 70 0.38 -3.86 -7.38
C LEU A 70 -1.12 -4.21 -7.52
N ASN A 71 -1.66 -4.94 -6.54
CA ASN A 71 -3.06 -5.34 -6.54
C ASN A 71 -4.00 -4.14 -6.49
N MET A 72 -3.72 -3.17 -5.64
CA MET A 72 -4.53 -1.96 -5.51
C MET A 72 -4.46 -1.08 -6.75
N TYR A 73 -3.29 -0.96 -7.38
CA TYR A 73 -3.12 -0.25 -8.65
C TYR A 73 -3.93 -0.88 -9.78
N GLN A 74 -3.89 -2.21 -9.91
CA GLN A 74 -4.71 -2.93 -10.89
C GLN A 74 -6.19 -2.67 -10.68
N ARG A 75 -6.67 -2.73 -9.44
CA ARG A 75 -8.07 -2.49 -9.08
C ARG A 75 -8.52 -1.06 -9.38
N LEU A 76 -7.64 -0.08 -9.14
CA LEU A 76 -7.88 1.31 -9.51
C LEU A 76 -8.12 1.45 -11.02
N LYS A 77 -7.27 0.83 -11.84
CA LYS A 77 -7.42 0.85 -13.30
C LYS A 77 -8.71 0.16 -13.76
N LEU A 78 -9.05 -0.98 -13.17
CA LEU A 78 -10.31 -1.69 -13.49
C LEU A 78 -11.53 -0.85 -13.16
N ALA A 79 -11.53 -0.14 -12.01
CA ALA A 79 -12.63 0.77 -11.67
C ALA A 79 -12.77 1.94 -12.65
N LEU A 80 -11.68 2.38 -13.25
CA LEU A 80 -11.67 3.48 -14.22
C LEU A 80 -12.06 3.05 -15.63
N THR A 81 -11.95 1.77 -15.96
CA THR A 81 -12.18 1.24 -17.32
C THR A 81 -13.48 0.44 -17.47
N ASP A 82 -13.91 -0.24 -16.40
CA ASP A 82 -15.09 -1.12 -16.42
C ASP A 82 -16.17 -0.60 -15.47
N GLU A 83 -17.40 -1.07 -15.64
CA GLU A 83 -18.52 -0.70 -14.76
C GLU A 83 -18.60 -1.64 -13.55
N ASN A 84 -18.11 -1.16 -12.39
CA ASN A 84 -18.15 -1.87 -11.11
C ASN A 84 -17.70 -3.35 -11.20
N PRO A 85 -16.51 -3.63 -11.78
CA PRO A 85 -16.06 -5.00 -11.98
C PRO A 85 -15.82 -5.69 -10.65
N THR A 86 -16.01 -7.01 -10.62
CA THR A 86 -15.66 -7.83 -9.46
C THR A 86 -14.17 -8.17 -9.49
N VAL A 87 -13.47 -7.91 -8.39
CA VAL A 87 -12.05 -8.21 -8.24
C VAL A 87 -11.82 -9.25 -7.14
N PRO A 88 -10.88 -10.20 -7.35
CA PRO A 88 -10.56 -11.19 -6.34
C PRO A 88 -9.80 -10.57 -5.16
N ALA A 89 -10.02 -11.13 -3.98
CA ALA A 89 -9.10 -10.96 -2.87
C ALA A 89 -7.86 -11.85 -3.10
N PHE A 90 -6.69 -11.40 -2.65
CA PHE A 90 -5.53 -12.29 -2.54
C PHE A 90 -5.29 -12.66 -1.07
N ASP A 91 -4.71 -13.83 -0.84
CA ASP A 91 -4.35 -14.34 0.48
C ASP A 91 -2.98 -13.80 0.87
N GLU A 92 -2.97 -12.70 1.62
CA GLU A 92 -1.76 -11.97 2.03
C GLU A 92 -0.79 -12.87 2.81
N GLU A 93 -1.31 -13.72 3.68
CA GLU A 93 -0.49 -14.64 4.50
C GLU A 93 0.22 -15.68 3.61
N LYS A 94 -0.50 -16.22 2.64
CA LYS A 94 0.11 -17.18 1.70
C LYS A 94 1.11 -16.51 0.76
N TRP A 95 0.85 -15.29 0.32
CA TRP A 95 1.80 -14.55 -0.50
C TRP A 95 3.08 -14.22 0.27
N ALA A 96 2.97 -13.84 1.54
CA ALA A 96 4.10 -13.47 2.39
C ALA A 96 5.10 -14.63 2.66
N ILE A 97 4.75 -15.87 2.36
CA ILE A 97 5.61 -17.05 2.52
C ILE A 97 6.08 -17.66 1.19
N LEU A 98 5.73 -17.07 0.05
CA LEU A 98 6.23 -17.49 -1.25
C LEU A 98 7.74 -17.23 -1.36
N PRO A 99 8.48 -18.02 -2.17
CA PRO A 99 9.94 -17.94 -2.26
C PRO A 99 10.50 -16.59 -2.65
N ASP A 100 9.77 -15.79 -3.42
CA ASP A 100 10.19 -14.45 -3.87
C ASP A 100 10.28 -13.43 -2.72
N THR A 101 9.64 -13.67 -1.58
CA THR A 101 9.79 -12.86 -0.37
C THR A 101 11.16 -13.01 0.31
N LYS A 102 12.01 -13.92 -0.19
CA LYS A 102 13.41 -14.07 0.24
C LYS A 102 14.39 -13.20 -0.55
N LEU A 103 13.93 -12.57 -1.62
CA LEU A 103 14.74 -11.66 -2.42
C LEU A 103 15.18 -10.43 -1.61
N PRO A 104 16.24 -9.73 -2.03
CA PRO A 104 16.59 -8.44 -1.44
C PRO A 104 15.42 -7.46 -1.47
N VAL A 105 15.26 -6.66 -0.41
CA VAL A 105 14.18 -5.66 -0.30
C VAL A 105 14.20 -4.64 -1.45
N GLU A 106 15.38 -4.36 -2.00
CA GLU A 106 15.56 -3.45 -3.15
C GLU A 106 14.77 -3.91 -4.39
N THR A 107 14.55 -5.22 -4.56
CA THR A 107 13.71 -5.75 -5.64
C THR A 107 12.27 -5.20 -5.56
N SER A 108 11.69 -5.19 -4.37
CA SER A 108 10.35 -4.64 -4.16
C SER A 108 10.33 -3.11 -4.15
N ILE A 109 11.38 -2.46 -3.68
CA ILE A 109 11.48 -0.99 -3.72
C ILE A 109 11.49 -0.50 -5.17
N LYS A 110 12.26 -1.12 -6.07
CA LYS A 110 12.26 -0.80 -7.52
C LYS A 110 10.88 -1.00 -8.16
N MET A 111 10.18 -2.06 -7.78
CA MET A 111 8.82 -2.31 -8.23
C MET A 111 7.86 -1.20 -7.76
N LEU A 112 7.95 -0.81 -6.48
CA LEU A 112 7.16 0.28 -5.90
C LEU A 112 7.44 1.62 -6.58
N GLU A 113 8.68 1.94 -6.91
CA GLU A 113 9.02 3.18 -7.63
C GLU A 113 8.22 3.30 -8.92
N GLY A 114 8.25 2.27 -9.76
CA GLY A 114 7.52 2.27 -11.03
C GLY A 114 5.99 2.30 -10.86
N ILE A 115 5.48 1.55 -9.90
CA ILE A 115 4.02 1.52 -9.61
C ILE A 115 3.57 2.87 -9.07
N ASN A 116 4.27 3.44 -8.10
CA ASN A 116 3.91 4.72 -7.49
C ASN A 116 4.00 5.87 -8.49
N GLU A 117 5.02 5.90 -9.35
CA GLU A 117 5.11 6.90 -10.43
C GLU A 117 3.87 6.86 -11.33
N ARG A 118 3.41 5.67 -11.70
CA ARG A 118 2.20 5.51 -12.50
C ARG A 118 0.93 5.88 -11.74
N ILE A 119 0.84 5.55 -10.45
CA ILE A 119 -0.28 5.96 -9.59
C ILE A 119 -0.34 7.49 -9.48
N LEU A 120 0.79 8.14 -9.28
CA LEU A 120 0.89 9.60 -9.17
C LEU A 120 0.40 10.28 -10.44
N PHE A 121 0.85 9.83 -11.61
CA PHE A 121 0.41 10.40 -12.88
C PHE A 121 -1.08 10.16 -13.11
N LEU A 122 -1.55 8.93 -12.92
CA LEU A 122 -2.96 8.57 -13.08
C LEU A 122 -3.85 9.36 -12.10
N GLY A 123 -3.45 9.43 -10.83
CA GLY A 123 -4.18 10.14 -9.78
C GLY A 123 -4.27 11.65 -10.03
N SER A 124 -3.21 12.26 -10.57
CA SER A 124 -3.19 13.69 -10.89
C SER A 124 -4.12 14.08 -12.05
N THR A 125 -4.57 13.11 -12.83
CA THR A 125 -5.46 13.32 -13.99
C THR A 125 -6.91 12.94 -13.70
N LEU A 126 -7.25 12.53 -12.47
CA LEU A 126 -8.62 12.19 -12.10
C LEU A 126 -9.54 13.41 -12.14
N SER A 127 -10.75 13.21 -12.66
CA SER A 127 -11.85 14.17 -12.57
C SER A 127 -12.77 13.83 -11.39
N GLU A 128 -13.59 14.79 -10.95
CA GLU A 128 -14.55 14.57 -9.87
C GLU A 128 -15.50 13.40 -10.16
N ASP A 129 -15.99 13.29 -11.40
CA ASP A 129 -16.91 12.20 -11.80
C ASP A 129 -16.28 10.82 -11.66
N GLN A 130 -14.94 10.71 -11.78
CA GLN A 130 -14.24 9.44 -11.66
C GLN A 130 -14.06 8.98 -10.20
N LEU A 131 -14.19 9.88 -9.23
CA LEU A 131 -14.01 9.55 -7.81
C LEU A 131 -15.05 8.54 -7.31
N ASP A 132 -16.26 8.56 -7.85
CA ASP A 132 -17.36 7.66 -7.50
C ASP A 132 -17.38 6.36 -8.30
N ARG A 133 -16.55 6.23 -9.32
CA ARG A 133 -16.36 4.94 -10.00
C ARG A 133 -15.87 3.91 -9.01
N SER A 134 -16.19 2.64 -9.23
CA SER A 134 -16.01 1.62 -8.20
C SER A 134 -15.67 0.26 -8.80
N PHE A 135 -15.24 -0.63 -7.91
CA PHE A 135 -15.17 -2.06 -8.13
C PHE A 135 -15.79 -2.79 -6.94
N MET A 136 -16.17 -4.04 -7.16
CA MET A 136 -16.68 -4.94 -6.13
C MET A 136 -15.57 -5.87 -5.66
N HIS A 137 -15.11 -5.69 -4.43
CA HIS A 137 -14.12 -6.57 -3.83
C HIS A 137 -14.81 -7.77 -3.19
N GLN A 138 -14.35 -9.00 -3.46
CA GLN A 138 -14.98 -10.24 -2.97
C GLN A 138 -15.23 -10.28 -1.47
N LYS A 139 -14.32 -9.71 -0.65
CA LYS A 139 -14.45 -9.70 0.81
C LYS A 139 -15.05 -8.41 1.36
N ASN A 140 -14.72 -7.27 0.76
CA ASN A 140 -14.96 -5.94 1.35
C ASN A 140 -16.15 -5.20 0.69
N GLY A 141 -16.76 -5.77 -0.34
CA GLY A 141 -17.87 -5.14 -1.04
C GLY A 141 -17.43 -4.01 -1.97
N LYS A 142 -18.32 -3.06 -2.21
CA LYS A 142 -18.09 -1.93 -3.12
C LYS A 142 -17.05 -0.97 -2.58
N ILE A 143 -16.03 -0.68 -3.39
CA ILE A 143 -14.97 0.27 -3.08
C ILE A 143 -14.85 1.28 -4.23
N THR A 144 -14.88 2.58 -3.87
CA THR A 144 -14.75 3.67 -4.85
C THR A 144 -13.28 3.94 -5.20
N VAL A 145 -13.07 4.61 -6.34
CA VAL A 145 -11.75 5.16 -6.72
C VAL A 145 -11.21 6.07 -5.62
N ALA A 146 -12.03 6.98 -5.10
CA ALA A 146 -11.65 7.87 -4.01
C ALA A 146 -11.13 7.11 -2.78
N THR A 147 -11.88 6.12 -2.30
CA THR A 147 -11.46 5.27 -1.17
C THR A 147 -10.18 4.48 -1.50
N LYS A 148 -10.03 4.04 -2.74
CA LYS A 148 -8.82 3.29 -3.15
C LYS A 148 -7.59 4.16 -3.12
N VAL A 149 -7.65 5.42 -3.57
CA VAL A 149 -6.49 6.33 -3.49
C VAL A 149 -6.11 6.62 -2.03
N ALA A 150 -7.10 6.87 -1.16
CA ALA A 150 -6.86 7.00 0.28
C ALA A 150 -6.17 5.76 0.87
N LYS A 151 -6.63 4.56 0.47
CA LYS A 151 -6.06 3.29 0.93
C LYS A 151 -4.63 3.07 0.44
N LEU A 152 -4.31 3.48 -0.79
CA LEU A 152 -2.96 3.39 -1.34
C LEU A 152 -1.96 4.16 -0.46
N ALA A 153 -2.24 5.41 -0.13
CA ALA A 153 -1.39 6.22 0.73
C ALA A 153 -1.33 5.66 2.16
N TRP A 154 -2.49 5.41 2.77
CA TRP A 154 -2.57 4.92 4.15
C TRP A 154 -1.85 3.59 4.34
N HIS A 155 -1.95 2.65 3.40
CA HIS A 155 -1.38 1.32 3.52
C HIS A 155 0.16 1.34 3.53
N GLU A 156 0.76 2.16 2.70
CA GLU A 156 2.20 2.37 2.68
C GLU A 156 2.68 2.93 4.03
N GLU A 157 2.08 4.00 4.53
CA GLU A 157 2.42 4.62 5.81
C GLU A 157 2.19 3.67 6.99
N HIS A 158 1.10 2.91 6.96
CA HIS A 158 0.76 1.93 7.98
C HIS A 158 1.87 0.87 8.15
N HIS A 159 2.38 0.34 7.06
CA HIS A 159 3.43 -0.66 7.12
C HIS A 159 4.83 -0.07 7.31
N LEU A 160 5.09 1.16 6.87
CA LEU A 160 6.33 1.86 7.24
C LEU A 160 6.40 2.05 8.75
N ALA A 161 5.30 2.41 9.40
CA ALA A 161 5.24 2.50 10.85
C ALA A 161 5.47 1.15 11.54
N HIS A 162 4.95 0.05 11.01
CA HIS A 162 5.27 -1.30 11.52
C HIS A 162 6.76 -1.63 11.42
N ILE A 163 7.40 -1.28 10.29
CA ILE A 163 8.85 -1.46 10.10
C ILE A 163 9.63 -0.67 11.14
N GLN A 164 9.29 0.59 11.34
CA GLN A 164 9.96 1.45 12.35
C GLN A 164 9.82 0.86 13.77
N ILE A 165 8.63 0.40 14.16
CA ILE A 165 8.42 -0.27 15.46
C ILE A 165 9.28 -1.53 15.60
N ALA A 166 9.40 -2.33 14.52
CA ALA A 166 10.24 -3.53 14.53
C ALA A 166 11.72 -3.18 14.73
N LEU A 167 12.20 -2.11 14.13
CA LEU A 167 13.61 -1.68 14.22
C LEU A 167 13.97 -1.04 15.56
N GLU A 168 13.01 -0.49 16.30
CA GLU A 168 13.22 0.06 17.66
C GLU A 168 13.41 -1.02 18.73
N LYS A 169 13.15 -2.28 18.44
CA LYS A 169 13.36 -3.42 19.33
C LYS A 169 14.77 -4.02 19.15
#